data_57a54f25a371f884bee6ba98ff4c1b24
#
_entry.id   57a54f25a371f884bee6ba98ff4c1b24
#
_cell.length_a   1.000
_cell.length_b   1.000
_cell.length_c   1.000
_cell.angle_alpha   90.00
_cell.angle_beta   90.00
_cell.angle_gamma   90.00
#
_symmetry.space_group_name_H-M   'P 1'
#
loop_
_entity.id
_entity.type
_entity.pdbx_description
1 polymer ?
#
loop_
_entity_poly.entity_id
_entity_poly.type
_entity_poly.pdbx_seq_one_letter_code
_entity_poly.pdbx_strand_id
1 'polypeptide(L)'
;NLALQSNIYKAQDVMLSMPQAETELTHHFADGIYARELLIPAGVCLVGALHKTNHLFTVSQGECVAVTREGKEEIKAPYMGQTQPGMKRVIYAITDTVWTTFHVTEETDVAKIAEQILEAV
;
A
#
# COMPACT_ATOMS: atom_id res chain seq x y z
N ASN A 1 10.12 -3.62 -14.60
CA ASN A 1 9.58 -3.42 -15.94
C ASN A 1 9.02 -2.01 -16.07
N LEU A 2 9.65 -1.15 -16.87
CA LEU A 2 9.29 0.25 -17.03
C LEU A 2 7.89 0.41 -17.67
N ALA A 3 7.54 -0.45 -18.63
CA ALA A 3 6.23 -0.41 -19.28
C ALA A 3 5.11 -0.71 -18.27
N LEU A 4 5.30 -1.69 -17.41
CA LEU A 4 4.33 -2.05 -16.39
C LEU A 4 4.17 -0.92 -15.36
N GLN A 5 5.29 -0.29 -14.94
CA GLN A 5 5.24 0.85 -14.03
C GLN A 5 4.50 2.05 -14.66
N SER A 6 4.74 2.34 -15.95
CA SER A 6 4.02 3.38 -16.68
C SER A 6 2.52 3.10 -16.70
N ASN A 7 2.11 1.86 -16.92
CA ASN A 7 0.70 1.47 -16.91
C ASN A 7 0.06 1.64 -15.52
N ILE A 8 0.83 1.40 -14.46
CA ILE A 8 0.37 1.64 -13.08
C ILE A 8 0.07 3.13 -12.85
N TYR A 9 0.94 4.03 -13.31
CA TYR A 9 0.70 5.47 -13.19
C TYR A 9 -0.50 5.93 -14.02
N LYS A 10 -0.70 5.37 -15.21
CA LYS A 10 -1.90 5.66 -16.03
C LYS A 10 -3.17 5.17 -15.32
N ALA A 11 -3.14 3.99 -14.73
CA ALA A 11 -4.26 3.47 -13.94
C ALA A 11 -4.57 4.38 -12.75
N GLN A 12 -3.54 4.89 -12.06
CA GLN A 12 -3.72 5.84 -10.97
C GLN A 12 -4.43 7.11 -11.45
N ASP A 13 -4.02 7.68 -12.57
CA ASP A 13 -4.64 8.89 -13.12
C ASP A 13 -6.13 8.67 -13.43
N VAL A 14 -6.47 7.53 -14.02
CA VAL A 14 -7.86 7.17 -14.29
C VAL A 14 -8.65 7.03 -12.98
N MET A 15 -8.08 6.34 -12.00
CA MET A 15 -8.75 6.10 -10.71
C MET A 15 -8.95 7.38 -9.92
N LEU A 16 -8.03 8.34 -9.99
CA LEU A 16 -8.18 9.65 -9.34
C LEU A 16 -9.28 10.50 -9.95
N SER A 17 -9.65 10.26 -11.21
CA SER A 17 -10.77 10.94 -11.87
C SER A 17 -12.14 10.35 -11.51
N MET A 18 -12.18 9.22 -10.81
CA MET A 18 -13.40 8.52 -10.42
C MET A 18 -13.75 8.80 -8.95
N PRO A 19 -15.02 8.58 -8.53
CA PRO A 19 -15.36 8.66 -7.12
C PRO A 19 -14.45 7.72 -6.30
N GLN A 20 -13.91 8.26 -5.20
CA GLN A 20 -12.99 7.49 -4.35
C GLN A 20 -13.76 6.58 -3.40
N ALA A 21 -13.34 5.31 -3.31
CA ALA A 21 -13.88 4.38 -2.34
C ALA A 21 -13.36 4.71 -0.94
N GLU A 22 -14.23 4.59 0.07
CA GLU A 22 -13.82 4.75 1.46
C GLU A 22 -13.12 3.48 1.93
N THR A 23 -11.95 3.66 2.56
CA THR A 23 -11.21 2.58 3.21
C THR A 23 -11.03 2.93 4.68
N GLU A 24 -11.04 1.91 5.55
CA GLU A 24 -10.77 2.11 6.97
C GLU A 24 -9.27 2.07 7.22
N LEU A 25 -8.77 3.11 7.86
CA LEU A 25 -7.35 3.27 8.17
C LEU A 25 -7.18 3.36 9.68
N THR A 26 -6.34 2.49 10.24
CA THR A 26 -6.01 2.48 11.65
C THR A 26 -4.51 2.66 11.82
N HIS A 27 -4.12 3.57 12.72
CA HIS A 27 -2.73 3.86 13.03
C HIS A 27 -2.34 3.17 14.34
N HIS A 28 -1.19 2.50 14.34
CA HIS A 28 -0.63 1.86 15.53
C HIS A 28 0.78 2.38 15.77
N PHE A 29 1.06 2.76 17.01
CA PHE A 29 2.37 3.29 17.39
C PHE A 29 2.98 2.45 18.52
N ALA A 30 4.26 2.15 18.39
CA ALA A 30 5.10 1.61 19.44
C ALA A 30 6.47 2.30 19.35
N ASP A 31 7.32 2.09 20.34
CA ASP A 31 8.65 2.72 20.34
C ASP A 31 9.44 2.32 19.08
N GLY A 32 9.78 3.31 18.28
CA GLY A 32 10.57 3.10 17.06
C GLY A 32 9.83 2.54 15.87
N ILE A 33 8.50 2.34 15.96
CA ILE A 33 7.75 1.76 14.85
C ILE A 33 6.35 2.35 14.73
N TYR A 34 5.92 2.52 13.50
CA TYR A 34 4.56 2.90 13.13
C TYR A 34 3.97 1.84 12.21
N ALA A 35 2.80 1.31 12.55
CA ALA A 35 2.06 0.39 11.70
C ALA A 35 0.79 1.06 11.17
N ARG A 36 0.61 0.98 9.86
CA ARG A 36 -0.55 1.54 9.17
C ARG A 36 -1.39 0.38 8.65
N GLU A 37 -2.54 0.19 9.27
CA GLU A 37 -3.47 -0.89 8.94
C GLU A 37 -4.60 -0.37 8.09
N LEU A 38 -4.78 -0.96 6.91
CA LEU A 38 -5.77 -0.55 5.93
C LEU A 38 -6.74 -1.72 5.67
N LEU A 39 -8.03 -1.48 5.85
CA LEU A 39 -9.07 -2.40 5.41
C LEU A 39 -9.54 -1.99 4.01
N ILE A 40 -9.35 -2.89 3.05
CA ILE A 40 -9.73 -2.69 1.65
C ILE A 40 -10.95 -3.57 1.39
N PRO A 41 -12.15 -2.99 1.20
CA PRO A 41 -13.35 -3.78 0.93
C PRO A 41 -13.22 -4.59 -0.37
N ALA A 42 -13.91 -5.73 -0.42
CA ALA A 42 -13.97 -6.57 -1.61
C ALA A 42 -14.39 -5.74 -2.84
N GLY A 43 -13.72 -5.95 -3.96
CA GLY A 43 -13.98 -5.25 -5.20
C GLY A 43 -13.32 -3.88 -5.34
N VAL A 44 -12.68 -3.38 -4.28
CA VAL A 44 -11.96 -2.10 -4.32
C VAL A 44 -10.57 -2.29 -4.89
N CYS A 45 -10.20 -1.40 -5.80
CA CYS A 45 -8.85 -1.30 -6.35
C CYS A 45 -8.22 0.01 -5.87
N LEU A 46 -6.99 -0.06 -5.38
CA LEU A 46 -6.27 1.14 -4.97
C LEU A 46 -4.83 1.14 -5.47
N VAL A 47 -4.24 2.32 -5.55
CA VAL A 47 -2.83 2.51 -5.87
C VAL A 47 -2.14 3.05 -4.63
N GLY A 48 -1.15 2.32 -4.15
CA GLY A 48 -0.36 2.73 -2.99
C GLY A 48 0.52 3.94 -3.29
N ALA A 49 0.91 4.66 -2.25
CA ALA A 49 1.85 5.76 -2.35
C ALA A 49 3.26 5.25 -2.66
N LEU A 50 4.08 6.11 -3.30
CA LEU A 50 5.46 5.79 -3.59
C LEU A 50 6.32 6.04 -2.35
N HIS A 51 7.00 5.02 -1.85
CA HIS A 51 7.80 5.10 -0.62
C HIS A 51 9.28 5.37 -0.93
N LYS A 52 9.92 6.16 -0.08
CA LYS A 52 11.37 6.42 -0.11
C LYS A 52 12.17 5.30 0.54
N THR A 53 11.55 4.57 1.46
CA THR A 53 12.20 3.57 2.31
C THR A 53 11.65 2.19 2.01
N ASN A 54 12.47 1.17 2.24
CA ASN A 54 11.91 -0.18 2.25
C ASN A 54 11.14 -0.40 3.56
N HIS A 55 10.15 -1.27 3.51
CA HIS A 55 9.36 -1.61 4.68
C HIS A 55 8.71 -2.98 4.51
N LEU A 56 8.29 -3.56 5.63
CA LEU A 56 7.54 -4.80 5.62
C LEU A 56 6.05 -4.52 5.58
N PHE A 57 5.30 -5.46 5.05
CA PHE A 57 3.83 -5.45 5.13
C PHE A 57 3.30 -6.83 5.42
N THR A 58 2.10 -6.89 5.97
CA THR A 58 1.37 -8.15 6.16
C THR A 58 -0.01 -8.05 5.54
N VAL A 59 -0.52 -9.20 5.09
CA VAL A 59 -1.94 -9.37 4.77
C VAL A 59 -2.48 -10.36 5.78
N SER A 60 -3.25 -9.86 6.74
CA SER A 60 -3.75 -10.66 7.87
C SER A 60 -5.13 -11.22 7.62
N GLN A 61 -5.86 -10.71 6.62
CA GLN A 61 -7.18 -11.17 6.23
C GLN A 61 -7.37 -10.99 4.73
N GLY A 62 -8.06 -11.93 4.11
CA GLY A 62 -8.57 -11.80 2.75
C GLY A 62 -7.64 -12.30 1.66
N GLU A 63 -8.10 -12.08 0.44
CA GLU A 63 -7.37 -12.39 -0.80
C GLU A 63 -7.35 -11.16 -1.69
N CYS A 64 -6.20 -10.90 -2.30
CA CYS A 64 -6.04 -9.78 -3.20
C CYS A 64 -5.05 -10.10 -4.33
N VAL A 65 -5.05 -9.25 -5.34
CA VAL A 65 -4.05 -9.28 -6.41
C VAL A 65 -3.25 -7.99 -6.32
N ALA A 66 -1.94 -8.11 -6.28
CA ALA A 66 -1.03 -6.98 -6.27
C ALA A 66 -0.22 -6.94 -7.58
N VAL A 67 -0.10 -5.74 -8.16
CA VAL A 67 0.70 -5.54 -9.37
C VAL A 67 1.73 -4.45 -9.11
N THR A 68 2.99 -4.77 -9.41
CA THR A 68 4.11 -3.82 -9.37
C THR A 68 4.86 -3.88 -10.71
N ARG A 69 5.91 -3.09 -10.84
CA ARG A 69 6.81 -3.17 -12.00
C ARG A 69 7.43 -4.57 -12.19
N GLU A 70 7.42 -5.40 -11.15
CA GLU A 70 7.97 -6.76 -11.20
C GLU A 70 6.96 -7.80 -11.66
N GLY A 71 5.69 -7.43 -11.77
CA GLY A 71 4.64 -8.30 -12.25
C GLY A 71 3.44 -8.38 -11.33
N LYS A 72 2.64 -9.40 -11.56
CA LYS A 72 1.40 -9.67 -10.84
C LYS A 72 1.62 -10.77 -9.81
N GLU A 73 1.08 -10.58 -8.62
CA GLU A 73 1.15 -11.54 -7.53
C GLU A 73 -0.24 -11.75 -6.93
N GLU A 74 -0.65 -13.00 -6.78
CA GLU A 74 -1.87 -13.37 -6.06
C GLU A 74 -1.50 -13.61 -4.60
N ILE A 75 -2.17 -12.88 -3.70
CA ILE A 75 -1.85 -12.90 -2.26
C ILE A 75 -3.06 -13.39 -1.48
N LYS A 76 -2.83 -14.37 -0.62
CA LYS A 76 -3.84 -14.89 0.30
C LYS A 76 -3.30 -14.85 1.72
N ALA A 77 -4.11 -14.33 2.65
CA ALA A 77 -3.75 -14.28 4.06
C ALA A 77 -3.57 -15.68 4.66
N PRO A 78 -2.62 -15.92 5.57
CA PRO A 78 -1.64 -14.95 6.07
C PRO A 78 -0.45 -14.79 5.12
N TYR A 79 0.02 -13.57 4.96
CA TYR A 79 1.15 -13.28 4.07
C TYR A 79 1.98 -12.13 4.65
N MET A 80 3.29 -12.21 4.47
CA MET A 80 4.23 -11.13 4.80
C MET A 80 5.17 -10.90 3.63
N GLY A 81 5.38 -9.64 3.30
CA GLY A 81 6.27 -9.26 2.21
C GLY A 81 7.06 -8.00 2.52
N GLN A 82 7.90 -7.61 1.57
CA GLN A 82 8.72 -6.42 1.65
C GLN A 82 8.45 -5.53 0.45
N THR A 83 8.37 -4.23 0.69
CA THR A 83 8.27 -3.21 -0.36
C THR A 83 9.61 -2.49 -0.48
N GLN A 84 10.16 -2.45 -1.69
CA GLN A 84 11.40 -1.74 -1.97
C GLN A 84 11.14 -0.26 -2.25
N PRO A 85 12.12 0.63 -2.00
CA PRO A 85 11.99 2.04 -2.37
C PRO A 85 11.69 2.19 -3.86
N GLY A 86 10.82 3.13 -4.20
CA GLY A 86 10.45 3.40 -5.59
C GLY A 86 9.50 2.41 -6.22
N MET A 87 9.01 1.43 -5.45
CA MET A 87 8.03 0.46 -5.94
C MET A 87 6.61 0.99 -5.75
N LYS A 88 5.86 1.16 -6.83
CA LYS A 88 4.45 1.50 -6.81
C LYS A 88 3.62 0.24 -6.98
N ARG A 89 2.54 0.10 -6.18
CA ARG A 89 1.73 -1.11 -6.16
C ARG A 89 0.26 -0.79 -6.39
N VAL A 90 -0.38 -1.53 -7.30
CA VAL A 90 -1.83 -1.56 -7.44
C VAL A 90 -2.34 -2.79 -6.70
N ILE A 91 -3.35 -2.60 -5.85
CA ILE A 91 -3.94 -3.70 -5.07
C ILE A 91 -5.42 -3.77 -5.40
N TYR A 92 -5.88 -4.96 -5.80
CA TYR A 92 -7.29 -5.28 -5.99
C TYR A 92 -7.73 -6.29 -4.96
N ALA A 93 -8.68 -5.93 -4.12
CA ALA A 93 -9.22 -6.83 -3.10
C ALA A 93 -10.27 -7.76 -3.70
N ILE A 94 -10.02 -9.05 -3.69
CA ILE A 94 -11.00 -10.07 -4.11
C ILE A 94 -12.03 -10.25 -3.01
N THR A 95 -11.57 -10.34 -1.77
CA THR A 95 -12.39 -10.33 -0.55
C THR A 95 -11.95 -9.17 0.31
N ASP A 96 -12.67 -8.87 1.40
CA ASP A 96 -12.24 -7.85 2.36
C ASP A 96 -10.82 -8.17 2.82
N THR A 97 -9.89 -7.26 2.55
CA THR A 97 -8.45 -7.48 2.76
C THR A 97 -7.92 -6.50 3.80
N VAL A 98 -7.18 -7.02 4.78
CA VAL A 98 -6.46 -6.19 5.75
C VAL A 98 -4.98 -6.19 5.38
N TRP A 99 -4.50 -5.01 4.99
CA TRP A 99 -3.12 -4.76 4.57
C TRP A 99 -2.46 -3.79 5.54
N THR A 100 -1.41 -4.24 6.22
CA THR A 100 -0.71 -3.44 7.22
C THR A 100 0.74 -3.24 6.80
N THR A 101 1.19 -1.98 6.79
CA THR A 101 2.59 -1.63 6.53
C THR A 101 3.27 -1.21 7.82
N PHE A 102 4.56 -1.52 7.95
CA PHE A 102 5.36 -1.25 9.15
C PHE A 102 6.54 -0.36 8.79
N HIS A 103 6.67 0.77 9.49
CA HIS A 103 7.68 1.78 9.20
C HIS A 103 8.48 2.10 10.46
N VAL A 104 9.81 2.13 10.34
CA VAL A 104 10.71 2.50 11.43
C VAL A 104 10.70 4.02 11.56
N THR A 105 10.21 4.52 12.67
CA THR A 105 10.19 5.96 12.99
C THR A 105 9.88 6.17 14.46
N GLU A 106 10.47 7.19 15.06
CA GLU A 106 10.10 7.67 16.40
C GLU A 106 8.99 8.71 16.36
N GLU A 107 8.63 9.18 15.17
CA GLU A 107 7.60 10.21 14.98
C GLU A 107 6.21 9.63 15.22
N THR A 108 5.33 10.41 15.83
CA THR A 108 3.93 10.05 16.09
C THR A 108 2.92 10.93 15.36
N ASP A 109 3.38 11.99 14.71
CA ASP A 109 2.54 12.83 13.85
C ASP A 109 2.48 12.20 12.45
N VAL A 110 1.30 11.74 12.04
CA VAL A 110 1.10 11.04 10.77
C VAL A 110 1.54 11.88 9.57
N ALA A 111 1.31 13.18 9.58
CA ALA A 111 1.72 14.06 8.50
C ALA A 111 3.26 14.14 8.39
N LYS A 112 3.95 14.19 9.51
CA LYS A 112 5.43 14.19 9.55
C LYS A 112 5.99 12.83 9.14
N ILE A 113 5.34 11.74 9.53
CA ILE A 113 5.73 10.39 9.09
C ILE A 113 5.64 10.30 7.56
N ALA A 114 4.56 10.80 6.97
CA ALA A 114 4.39 10.79 5.51
C ALA A 114 5.54 11.52 4.81
N GLU A 115 6.00 12.66 5.34
CA GLU A 115 7.15 13.38 4.80
C GLU A 115 8.45 12.56 4.85
N GLN A 116 8.62 11.73 5.89
CA GLN A 116 9.80 10.90 6.08
C GLN A 116 9.84 9.70 5.12
N ILE A 117 8.71 9.10 4.81
CA ILE A 117 8.64 7.79 4.14
C ILE A 117 8.09 7.84 2.72
N LEU A 118 7.38 8.90 2.32
CA LEU A 118 6.77 9.01 1.00
C LEU A 118 7.53 9.95 0.08
N GLU A 119 7.61 9.56 -1.21
CA GLU A 119 8.08 10.46 -2.25
C GLU A 119 7.06 11.58 -2.50
N ALA A 120 7.56 12.75 -2.84
CA ALA A 120 6.71 13.84 -3.32
C ALA A 120 6.07 13.43 -4.65
N VAL A 121 4.79 13.72 -4.78
CA VAL A 121 4.03 13.43 -6.01
C VAL A 121 4.06 14.63 -6.93
#